data_1479f5897b2ae7e31bc0e73c9605454d
#
_entry.id   1479f5897b2ae7e31bc0e73c9605454d
#
_cell.length_a   1.000
_cell.length_b   1.000
_cell.length_c   1.000
_cell.angle_alpha   90.00
_cell.angle_beta   90.00
_cell.angle_gamma   90.00
#
_symmetry.space_group_name_H-M   'P 1'
#
loop_
_entity.id
_entity.type
_entity.pdbx_description
1 polymer ?
#
loop_
_entity_poly.entity_id
_entity_poly.type
_entity_poly.pdbx_seq_one_letter_code
_entity_poly.pdbx_strand_id
1 'polypeptide(L)' 'TYQVQTGDTISSISQKYYGNMQMVRQICALNRIEKQDLIYTGQILLLP' A
#
# COMPACT_ATOMS: atom_id res chain seq x y z
N THR A 1 4.39 10.03 0.43
CA THR A 1 5.01 8.71 0.21
C THR A 1 5.06 7.91 1.50
N TYR A 2 5.18 6.62 1.37
CA TYR A 2 5.29 5.71 2.51
C TYR A 2 6.33 4.64 2.18
N GLN A 3 7.25 4.39 3.10
CA GLN A 3 8.21 3.30 2.94
C GLN A 3 7.68 2.03 3.57
N VAL A 4 7.60 0.96 2.79
CA VAL A 4 7.08 -0.33 3.25
C VAL A 4 7.97 -0.91 4.35
N GLN A 5 7.34 -1.29 5.46
CA GLN A 5 8.01 -1.92 6.60
C GLN A 5 7.81 -3.42 6.55
N THR A 6 8.68 -4.15 7.25
CA THR A 6 8.55 -5.61 7.38
C THR A 6 7.15 -5.96 7.89
N GLY A 7 6.48 -6.88 7.18
CA GLY A 7 5.14 -7.32 7.56
C GLY A 7 3.99 -6.47 7.03
N ASP A 8 4.29 -5.36 6.35
CA ASP A 8 3.24 -4.51 5.79
C ASP A 8 2.54 -5.19 4.61
N THR A 9 1.26 -4.88 4.47
CA THR A 9 0.47 -5.22 3.28
C THR A 9 -0.22 -3.96 2.80
N ILE A 10 -0.70 -3.94 1.56
CA ILE A 10 -1.46 -2.78 1.07
C ILE A 10 -2.70 -2.58 1.91
N SER A 11 -3.37 -3.67 2.30
CA SER A 11 -4.55 -3.59 3.17
C SER A 11 -4.22 -2.96 4.51
N SER A 12 -3.12 -3.36 5.14
CA SER A 12 -2.74 -2.79 6.44
C SER A 12 -2.34 -1.33 6.33
N ILE A 13 -1.70 -0.95 5.22
CA ILE A 13 -1.33 0.44 4.96
C ILE A 13 -2.60 1.29 4.78
N SER A 14 -3.56 0.80 4.02
CA SER A 14 -4.85 1.47 3.83
C SER A 14 -5.56 1.67 5.17
N GLN A 15 -5.61 0.63 5.99
CA GLN A 15 -6.23 0.68 7.31
C GLN A 15 -5.53 1.71 8.20
N LYS A 16 -4.20 1.73 8.18
CA LYS A 16 -3.40 2.62 9.02
C LYS A 16 -3.61 4.08 8.68
N TYR A 17 -3.65 4.42 7.39
CA TYR A 17 -3.67 5.82 6.96
C TYR A 17 -5.06 6.36 6.68
N TYR A 18 -6.01 5.49 6.34
CA TYR A 18 -7.35 5.92 5.95
C TYR A 18 -8.44 5.33 6.82
N GLY A 19 -8.08 4.44 7.76
CA GLY A 19 -9.04 3.85 8.68
C GLY A 19 -9.95 2.79 8.07
N ASN A 20 -9.69 2.39 6.83
CA ASN A 20 -10.47 1.37 6.14
C ASN A 20 -9.65 0.77 5.00
N MET A 21 -10.19 -0.26 4.36
CA MET A 21 -9.50 -0.97 3.29
C MET A 21 -9.92 -0.54 1.89
N GLN A 22 -10.69 0.54 1.79
CA GLN A 22 -11.24 0.98 0.50
C GLN A 22 -10.19 1.63 -0.41
N MET A 23 -9.07 2.05 0.14
CA MET A 23 -8.01 2.70 -0.63
C MET A 23 -7.03 1.72 -1.27
N VAL A 24 -7.20 0.42 -1.06
CA VAL A 24 -6.29 -0.59 -1.63
C VAL A 24 -6.18 -0.45 -3.14
N ARG A 25 -7.31 -0.32 -3.84
CA ARG A 25 -7.30 -0.18 -5.30
C ARG A 25 -6.58 1.09 -5.76
N GLN A 26 -6.85 2.21 -5.09
CA GLN A 26 -6.23 3.47 -5.44
C GLN A 26 -4.72 3.44 -5.20
N ILE A 27 -4.29 2.85 -4.09
CA ILE A 27 -2.87 2.71 -3.80
C ILE A 27 -2.21 1.83 -4.87
N CYS A 28 -2.81 0.70 -5.21
CA CYS A 28 -2.28 -0.18 -6.24
C CYS A 28 -2.21 0.50 -7.60
N ALA A 29 -3.28 1.19 -7.99
CA ALA A 29 -3.33 1.88 -9.28
C ALA A 29 -2.27 2.98 -9.38
N LEU A 30 -2.11 3.76 -8.31
CA LEU A 30 -1.15 4.86 -8.27
C LEU A 30 0.29 4.36 -8.39
N ASN A 31 0.57 3.17 -7.87
CA ASN A 31 1.91 2.59 -7.84
C ASN A 31 2.13 1.53 -8.92
N ARG A 32 1.16 1.33 -9.80
CA ARG A 32 1.20 0.33 -10.87
C ARG A 32 1.44 -1.08 -10.34
N ILE A 33 0.81 -1.39 -9.21
CA ILE A 33 0.87 -2.71 -8.59
C ILE A 33 -0.32 -3.53 -9.09
N GLU A 34 -0.05 -4.62 -9.80
CA GLU A 34 -1.10 -5.47 -10.32
C GLU A 34 -1.68 -6.39 -9.26
N LYS A 35 -0.85 -6.84 -8.32
CA LYS A 35 -1.27 -7.71 -7.23
C LYS A 35 -0.87 -7.07 -5.91
N GLN A 36 -1.84 -6.88 -5.02
CA GLN A 36 -1.64 -6.15 -3.77
C GLN A 36 -0.65 -6.80 -2.81
N ASP A 37 -0.33 -8.07 -3.00
CA ASP A 37 0.65 -8.78 -2.17
C ASP A 37 2.07 -8.71 -2.72
N LEU A 38 2.29 -8.04 -3.85
CA LEU A 38 3.60 -7.89 -4.46
C LEU A 38 4.23 -6.56 -4.06
N ILE A 39 4.46 -6.38 -2.78
CA ILE A 39 5.24 -5.25 -2.27
C ILE A 39 6.42 -5.79 -1.46
N TYR A 40 7.46 -4.99 -1.37
CA TYR A 40 8.70 -5.39 -0.73
C TYR A 40 9.09 -4.42 0.36
N THR A 41 9.66 -4.94 1.44
CA THR A 41 10.19 -4.10 2.52
C THR A 41 11.19 -3.10 1.95
N GLY A 42 11.03 -1.84 2.33
CA GLY A 42 11.86 -0.74 1.84
C GLY A 42 11.35 -0.07 0.58
N GLN A 43 10.36 -0.65 -0.08
CA GLN A 43 9.75 -0.05 -1.27
C GLN A 43 9.05 1.26 -0.91
N ILE A 44 9.17 2.26 -1.77
CA ILE A 44 8.49 3.54 -1.58
C ILE A 44 7.17 3.51 -2.32
N LEU A 45 6.08 3.77 -1.60
CA LEU A 45 4.73 3.83 -2.17
C LEU A 45 4.25 5.28 -2.20
N LEU A 46 3.56 5.62 -3.28
CA LEU A 46 2.82 6.87 -3.36
C LEU A 46 1.44 6.62 -2.73
N LEU A 47 1.01 7.50 -1.85
CA LEU A 47 -0.32 7.43 -1.23
C LEU A 47 -1.21 8.52 -1.82
N PRO A 48 -2.46 8.17 -2.19
CA PRO A 48 -3.39 9.16 -2.73
C PRO A 48 -3.81 10.21 -1.72
#